data_8f9871f91912d4a9f493cdb16aca5dad
#
_entry.id   8f9871f91912d4a9f493cdb16aca5dad
#
_cell.length_a   1.000
_cell.length_b   1.000
_cell.length_c   1.000
_cell.angle_alpha   90.00
_cell.angle_beta   90.00
_cell.angle_gamma   90.00
#
_symmetry.space_group_name_H-M   'P 1'
#
loop_
_entity.id
_entity.type
_entity.pdbx_description
1 polymer ?
#
loop_
_entity_poly.entity_id
_entity_poly.type
_entity_poly.pdbx_seq_one_letter_code
_entity_poly.pdbx_strand_id
1 'polypeptide(L)'
;MKPKVYVATPCYDSMRVETCVSLIDTFSTLGKHGIECKFKSVKTSLVTHGRNLLTCGFLNSGFEYMLFIDADVEFKPEAIMRMLVPKKDIICTPYRVKNKPEIIEYAVKFKDSKDIKILPWDIVEIEEGPAGCMLMHRRVFEGLMEKRPDLKIKFNAATRMKMNDEIGADNDAIDKYMYNFWDTTFNLETGEWKGEDLSFCELAREHRFRIYANLDSGTTHHGSWGWKGRFGDYLVKK
;
A
#
# COMPACT_ATOMS: atom_id res chain seq x y z
N MET A 1 17.12 16.59 3.25
CA MET A 1 16.25 16.18 4.39
C MET A 1 16.01 14.68 4.26
N LYS A 2 16.00 13.91 5.35
CA LYS A 2 15.67 12.47 5.30
C LYS A 2 14.15 12.32 5.15
N PRO A 3 13.66 11.28 4.46
CA PRO A 3 12.21 11.09 4.27
C PRO A 3 11.51 10.78 5.60
N LYS A 4 10.21 11.10 5.67
CA LYS A 4 9.32 10.74 6.77
C LYS A 4 8.30 9.72 6.28
N VAL A 5 8.12 8.62 7.01
CA VAL A 5 7.29 7.48 6.60
C VAL A 5 6.12 7.29 7.54
N TYR A 6 4.91 7.44 7.02
CA TYR A 6 3.66 7.12 7.72
C TYR A 6 3.27 5.67 7.43
N VAL A 7 3.44 4.81 8.40
CA VAL A 7 3.10 3.38 8.30
C VAL A 7 1.65 3.17 8.69
N ALA A 8 0.88 2.53 7.84
CA ALA A 8 -0.55 2.38 7.97
C ALA A 8 -1.00 0.91 7.79
N THR A 9 -1.77 0.40 8.74
CA THR A 9 -2.29 -0.97 8.69
C THR A 9 -3.80 -0.98 8.87
N PRO A 10 -4.59 -1.28 7.82
CA PRO A 10 -5.99 -1.61 7.98
C PRO A 10 -6.09 -2.97 8.68
N CYS A 11 -6.91 -3.09 9.72
CA CYS A 11 -7.01 -4.30 10.51
C CYS A 11 -8.48 -4.65 10.77
N TYR A 12 -8.87 -5.91 10.53
CA TYR A 12 -10.24 -6.34 10.85
C TYR A 12 -10.41 -6.53 12.36
N ASP A 13 -9.59 -7.38 12.95
CA ASP A 13 -9.69 -7.73 14.37
C ASP A 13 -8.32 -7.76 15.07
N SER A 14 -7.34 -8.43 14.48
CA SER A 14 -6.02 -8.63 15.05
C SER A 14 -4.92 -8.54 13.98
N MET A 15 -3.71 -8.28 14.43
CA MET A 15 -2.50 -8.32 13.60
C MET A 15 -1.71 -9.58 13.96
N ARG A 16 -1.12 -10.24 12.97
CA ARG A 16 -0.24 -11.38 13.18
C ARG A 16 0.99 -10.96 13.96
N VAL A 17 1.46 -11.83 14.85
CA VAL A 17 2.67 -11.56 15.66
C VAL A 17 3.89 -11.33 14.75
N GLU A 18 4.00 -12.09 13.66
CA GLU A 18 5.08 -11.98 12.68
C GLU A 18 5.08 -10.60 12.00
N THR A 19 3.90 -10.06 11.69
CA THR A 19 3.76 -8.69 11.17
C THR A 19 4.14 -7.65 12.21
N CYS A 20 3.73 -7.83 13.48
CA CYS A 20 4.14 -6.95 14.57
C CYS A 20 5.65 -6.91 14.75
N VAL A 21 6.32 -8.07 14.74
CA VAL A 21 7.79 -8.17 14.83
C VAL A 21 8.44 -7.45 13.64
N SER A 22 7.96 -7.69 12.41
CA SER A 22 8.45 -7.01 11.20
C SER A 22 8.36 -5.49 11.31
N LEU A 23 7.26 -4.97 11.86
CA LEU A 23 7.06 -3.52 12.08
C LEU A 23 8.03 -2.96 13.12
N ILE A 24 8.20 -3.65 14.27
CA ILE A 24 9.11 -3.24 15.34
C ILE A 24 10.56 -3.17 14.83
N ASP A 25 11.01 -4.20 14.11
CA ASP A 25 12.34 -4.24 13.52
C ASP A 25 12.53 -3.15 12.47
N THR A 26 11.47 -2.87 11.69
CA THR A 26 11.48 -1.79 10.70
C THR A 26 11.61 -0.43 11.36
N PHE A 27 10.84 -0.13 12.41
CA PHE A 27 10.95 1.15 13.13
C PHE A 27 12.34 1.34 13.74
N SER A 28 12.89 0.28 14.34
CA SER A 28 14.25 0.29 14.87
C SER A 28 15.28 0.59 13.76
N THR A 29 15.14 -0.09 12.62
CA THR A 29 16.08 0.07 11.49
C THR A 29 15.97 1.46 10.86
N LEU A 30 14.76 1.94 10.54
CA LEU A 30 14.56 3.26 9.98
C LEU A 30 15.03 4.37 10.93
N GLY A 31 14.80 4.21 12.25
CA GLY A 31 15.28 5.13 13.29
C GLY A 31 16.80 5.22 13.33
N LYS A 32 17.52 4.09 13.23
CA LYS A 32 19.00 4.07 13.14
C LYS A 32 19.51 4.83 11.90
N HIS A 33 18.75 4.86 10.83
CA HIS A 33 19.06 5.64 9.63
C HIS A 33 18.55 7.09 9.72
N GLY A 34 17.92 7.48 10.85
CA GLY A 34 17.37 8.82 11.10
C GLY A 34 16.16 9.13 10.23
N ILE A 35 15.39 8.13 9.82
CA ILE A 35 14.12 8.23 9.12
C ILE A 35 13.03 8.26 10.18
N GLU A 36 12.25 9.34 10.20
CA GLU A 36 11.12 9.49 11.12
C GLU A 36 9.95 8.61 10.67
N CYS A 37 9.38 7.85 11.59
CA CYS A 37 8.23 6.99 11.34
C CYS A 37 7.07 7.31 12.28
N LYS A 38 5.85 7.28 11.75
CA LYS A 38 4.60 7.29 12.53
C LYS A 38 3.78 6.06 12.14
N PHE A 39 3.25 5.35 13.14
CA PHE A 39 2.37 4.21 12.92
C PHE A 39 0.92 4.56 13.21
N LYS A 40 0.02 4.12 12.36
CA LYS A 40 -1.42 4.17 12.59
C LYS A 40 -2.10 2.90 12.08
N SER A 41 -2.98 2.36 12.89
CA SER A 41 -3.90 1.29 12.48
C SER A 41 -5.33 1.74 12.75
N VAL A 42 -6.26 1.28 11.93
CA VAL A 42 -7.70 1.44 12.15
C VAL A 42 -8.37 0.08 12.10
N LYS A 43 -9.31 -0.14 13.02
CA LYS A 43 -10.13 -1.36 13.03
C LYS A 43 -11.32 -1.15 12.09
N THR A 44 -11.42 -2.00 11.06
CA THR A 44 -12.47 -1.88 10.04
C THR A 44 -12.86 -3.24 9.50
N SER A 45 -14.15 -3.43 9.23
CA SER A 45 -14.66 -4.60 8.51
C SER A 45 -14.63 -4.42 6.99
N LEU A 46 -14.42 -3.19 6.51
CA LEU A 46 -14.36 -2.85 5.10
C LEU A 46 -13.00 -2.24 4.78
N VAL A 47 -12.14 -3.00 4.11
CA VAL A 47 -10.75 -2.61 3.82
C VAL A 47 -10.67 -1.31 3.02
N THR A 48 -11.56 -1.09 2.06
CA THR A 48 -11.65 0.14 1.26
C THR A 48 -11.83 1.37 2.14
N HIS A 49 -12.75 1.30 3.11
CA HIS A 49 -12.97 2.38 4.08
C HIS A 49 -11.74 2.62 4.96
N GLY A 50 -11.15 1.55 5.49
CA GLY A 50 -9.94 1.63 6.32
C GLY A 50 -8.76 2.27 5.58
N ARG A 51 -8.52 1.88 4.33
CA ARG A 51 -7.47 2.47 3.51
C ARG A 51 -7.72 3.96 3.21
N ASN A 52 -8.96 4.34 2.89
CA ASN A 52 -9.33 5.75 2.67
C ASN A 52 -9.13 6.58 3.94
N LEU A 53 -9.54 6.07 5.09
CA LEU A 53 -9.41 6.76 6.38
C LEU A 53 -7.93 6.91 6.80
N LEU A 54 -7.12 5.86 6.63
CA LEU A 54 -5.68 5.91 6.89
C LEU A 54 -4.96 6.86 5.93
N THR A 55 -5.38 6.93 4.66
CA THR A 55 -4.85 7.89 3.67
C THR A 55 -5.18 9.33 4.06
N CYS A 56 -6.39 9.58 4.56
CA CYS A 56 -6.77 10.87 5.12
C CYS A 56 -5.85 11.26 6.30
N GLY A 57 -5.62 10.36 7.26
CA GLY A 57 -4.70 10.57 8.38
C GLY A 57 -3.25 10.83 7.93
N PHE A 58 -2.79 10.12 6.91
CA PHE A 58 -1.48 10.39 6.29
C PHE A 58 -1.40 11.79 5.68
N LEU A 59 -2.38 12.18 4.88
CA LEU A 59 -2.41 13.51 4.25
C LEU A 59 -2.46 14.64 5.28
N ASN A 60 -3.11 14.42 6.42
CA ASN A 60 -3.13 15.39 7.52
C ASN A 60 -1.80 15.44 8.31
N SER A 61 -0.99 14.39 8.27
CA SER A 61 0.22 14.26 9.10
C SER A 61 1.42 15.06 8.62
N GLY A 62 1.45 15.52 7.37
CA GLY A 62 2.61 16.19 6.75
C GLY A 62 3.78 15.25 6.43
N PHE A 63 3.64 13.93 6.57
CA PHE A 63 4.65 12.95 6.18
C PHE A 63 4.78 12.86 4.66
N GLU A 64 5.98 12.47 4.18
CA GLU A 64 6.31 12.44 2.74
C GLU A 64 5.86 11.15 2.07
N TYR A 65 6.04 10.01 2.76
CA TYR A 65 5.68 8.69 2.26
C TYR A 65 4.63 8.03 3.12
N MET A 66 3.68 7.35 2.47
CA MET A 66 2.75 6.41 3.09
C MET A 66 3.20 4.98 2.77
N LEU A 67 3.29 4.14 3.79
CA LEU A 67 3.56 2.72 3.67
C LEU A 67 2.36 1.93 4.18
N PHE A 68 1.62 1.29 3.29
CA PHE A 68 0.66 0.28 3.70
C PHE A 68 1.35 -1.05 3.99
N ILE A 69 0.99 -1.63 5.13
CA ILE A 69 1.31 -3.01 5.51
C ILE A 69 0.02 -3.68 5.94
N ASP A 70 -0.37 -4.77 5.31
CA ASP A 70 -1.52 -5.56 5.75
C ASP A 70 -1.19 -6.33 7.05
N ALA A 71 -2.22 -6.57 7.85
CA ALA A 71 -2.08 -7.14 9.21
C ALA A 71 -1.53 -8.59 9.25
N ASP A 72 -1.30 -9.19 8.10
CA ASP A 72 -0.89 -10.60 7.92
C ASP A 72 0.28 -10.78 6.93
N VAL A 73 1.02 -9.71 6.65
CA VAL A 73 2.23 -9.74 5.83
C VAL A 73 3.48 -9.64 6.71
N GLU A 74 4.31 -10.67 6.71
CA GLU A 74 5.64 -10.68 7.32
C GLU A 74 6.68 -10.25 6.28
N PHE A 75 7.61 -9.40 6.68
CA PHE A 75 8.67 -8.87 5.83
C PHE A 75 9.90 -8.51 6.67
N LYS A 76 11.02 -8.26 6.02
CA LYS A 76 12.24 -7.76 6.67
C LYS A 76 12.39 -6.25 6.45
N PRO A 77 13.04 -5.52 7.37
CA PRO A 77 13.27 -4.07 7.24
C PRO A 77 13.95 -3.66 5.93
N GLU A 78 14.79 -4.52 5.37
CA GLU A 78 15.48 -4.29 4.11
C GLU A 78 14.48 -4.11 2.95
N ALA A 79 13.32 -4.77 2.98
CA ALA A 79 12.27 -4.58 1.98
C ALA A 79 11.83 -3.11 1.89
N ILE A 80 11.64 -2.48 3.05
CA ILE A 80 11.22 -1.08 3.14
C ILE A 80 12.35 -0.14 2.72
N MET A 81 13.58 -0.42 3.16
CA MET A 81 14.74 0.35 2.74
C MET A 81 14.93 0.32 1.22
N ARG A 82 14.76 -0.86 0.58
CA ARG A 82 14.83 -1.01 -0.88
C ARG A 82 13.72 -0.26 -1.62
N MET A 83 12.54 -0.09 -1.03
CA MET A 83 11.47 0.72 -1.62
C MET A 83 11.75 2.23 -1.50
N LEU A 84 12.42 2.69 -0.45
CA LEU A 84 12.75 4.12 -0.25
C LEU A 84 13.88 4.62 -1.17
N VAL A 85 14.88 3.78 -1.46
CA VAL A 85 16.08 4.16 -2.21
C VAL A 85 15.77 4.67 -3.63
N PRO A 86 14.93 4.01 -4.45
CA PRO A 86 14.69 4.42 -5.84
C PRO A 86 13.78 5.66 -5.97
N LYS A 87 13.24 6.18 -4.87
CA LYS A 87 12.39 7.39 -4.82
C LYS A 87 11.26 7.40 -5.86
N LYS A 88 10.60 6.27 -6.04
CA LYS A 88 9.47 6.13 -6.96
C LYS A 88 8.19 6.70 -6.36
N ASP A 89 7.22 7.02 -7.24
CA ASP A 89 5.90 7.47 -6.81
C ASP A 89 5.14 6.39 -6.06
N ILE A 90 5.13 5.19 -6.64
CA ILE A 90 4.48 4.01 -6.09
C ILE A 90 5.42 2.83 -6.29
N ILE A 91 5.70 2.09 -5.22
CA ILE A 91 6.48 0.86 -5.27
C ILE A 91 5.93 -0.14 -4.25
N CYS A 92 5.73 -1.38 -4.65
CA CYS A 92 5.32 -2.45 -3.74
C CYS A 92 6.37 -3.55 -3.64
N THR A 93 6.32 -4.30 -2.55
CA THR A 93 6.99 -5.60 -2.43
C THR A 93 5.90 -6.68 -2.56
N PRO A 94 5.81 -7.35 -3.72
CA PRO A 94 4.79 -8.38 -3.92
C PRO A 94 4.97 -9.56 -2.99
N TYR A 95 3.85 -10.12 -2.56
CA TYR A 95 3.77 -11.34 -1.75
C TYR A 95 2.86 -12.37 -2.43
N ARG A 96 3.03 -13.65 -2.05
CA ARG A 96 2.27 -14.74 -2.65
C ARG A 96 0.78 -14.62 -2.34
N VAL A 97 -0.04 -14.91 -3.33
CA VAL A 97 -1.50 -15.06 -3.16
C VAL A 97 -1.79 -16.28 -2.26
N LYS A 98 -2.79 -16.15 -1.39
CA LYS A 98 -3.29 -17.23 -0.52
C LYS A 98 -4.13 -18.22 -1.34
N ASN A 99 -3.47 -19.13 -2.04
CA ASN A 99 -4.07 -20.25 -2.77
C ASN A 99 -3.49 -21.58 -2.26
N LYS A 100 -3.58 -22.64 -3.04
CA LYS A 100 -2.94 -23.92 -2.67
C LYS A 100 -1.43 -23.72 -2.51
N PRO A 101 -0.79 -24.28 -1.45
CA PRO A 101 0.64 -24.05 -1.16
C PRO A 101 1.59 -24.37 -2.32
N GLU A 102 1.20 -25.32 -3.18
CA GLU A 102 1.99 -25.73 -4.35
C GLU A 102 1.96 -24.70 -5.48
N ILE A 103 0.93 -23.84 -5.53
CA ILE A 103 0.77 -22.84 -6.59
C ILE A 103 1.52 -21.57 -6.19
N ILE A 104 2.55 -21.23 -6.96
CA ILE A 104 3.30 -19.99 -6.78
C ILE A 104 2.67 -18.92 -7.67
N GLU A 105 1.96 -18.01 -7.04
CA GLU A 105 1.26 -16.92 -7.71
C GLU A 105 1.45 -15.62 -6.95
N TYR A 106 1.57 -14.51 -7.69
CA TYR A 106 1.66 -13.15 -7.16
C TYR A 106 0.62 -12.28 -7.86
N ALA A 107 -0.06 -11.41 -7.10
CA ALA A 107 -1.04 -10.46 -7.62
C ALA A 107 -0.33 -9.28 -8.31
N VAL A 108 0.36 -9.56 -9.43
CA VAL A 108 1.10 -8.57 -10.22
C VAL A 108 0.75 -8.70 -11.69
N LYS A 109 0.43 -7.57 -12.33
CA LYS A 109 0.18 -7.48 -13.76
C LYS A 109 1.26 -6.65 -14.44
N PHE A 110 1.80 -7.15 -15.53
CA PHE A 110 2.73 -6.44 -16.40
C PHE A 110 2.00 -5.92 -17.65
N LYS A 111 2.46 -4.80 -18.17
CA LYS A 111 1.98 -4.28 -19.46
C LYS A 111 2.30 -5.25 -20.61
N ASP A 112 3.51 -5.77 -20.61
CA ASP A 112 3.97 -6.83 -21.52
C ASP A 112 4.83 -7.82 -20.72
N SER A 113 4.32 -9.02 -20.53
CA SER A 113 5.04 -10.07 -19.80
C SER A 113 6.24 -10.63 -20.57
N LYS A 114 6.40 -10.30 -21.86
CA LYS A 114 7.51 -10.74 -22.70
C LYS A 114 8.70 -9.74 -22.73
N ASP A 115 8.46 -8.47 -22.34
CA ASP A 115 9.48 -7.41 -22.29
C ASP A 115 9.62 -6.83 -20.87
N ILE A 116 9.97 -7.69 -19.91
CA ILE A 116 10.20 -7.27 -18.53
C ILE A 116 11.62 -6.76 -18.39
N LYS A 117 11.77 -5.45 -18.10
CA LYS A 117 13.08 -4.80 -17.90
C LYS A 117 13.33 -4.59 -16.41
N ILE A 118 14.39 -5.23 -15.90
CA ILE A 118 14.90 -4.98 -14.56
C ILE A 118 15.65 -3.64 -14.58
N LEU A 119 15.19 -2.73 -13.73
CA LEU A 119 15.79 -1.41 -13.56
C LEU A 119 16.82 -1.43 -12.40
N PRO A 120 17.66 -0.37 -12.25
CA PRO A 120 18.54 -0.24 -11.09
C PRO A 120 17.76 -0.42 -9.78
N TRP A 121 18.43 -0.98 -8.75
CA TRP A 121 17.88 -1.36 -7.43
C TRP A 121 16.92 -2.56 -7.47
N ASP A 122 17.03 -3.41 -8.49
CA ASP A 122 16.23 -4.64 -8.63
C ASP A 122 14.72 -4.37 -8.56
N ILE A 123 14.27 -3.40 -9.33
CA ILE A 123 12.86 -3.09 -9.49
C ILE A 123 12.40 -3.27 -10.93
N VAL A 124 11.11 -3.55 -11.11
CA VAL A 124 10.45 -3.60 -12.41
C VAL A 124 9.23 -2.70 -12.43
N GLU A 125 8.92 -2.11 -13.59
CA GLU A 125 7.66 -1.39 -13.80
C GLU A 125 6.53 -2.41 -14.02
N ILE A 126 5.41 -2.19 -13.32
CA ILE A 126 4.22 -3.05 -13.36
C ILE A 126 2.97 -2.21 -13.60
N GLU A 127 1.88 -2.84 -14.04
CA GLU A 127 0.58 -2.17 -14.14
C GLU A 127 -0.19 -2.24 -12.82
N GLU A 128 -0.21 -3.39 -12.19
CA GLU A 128 -0.98 -3.63 -10.97
C GLU A 128 -0.14 -4.42 -9.97
N GLY A 129 -0.25 -4.10 -8.69
CA GLY A 129 0.44 -4.78 -7.60
C GLY A 129 -0.31 -4.65 -6.28
N PRO A 130 0.00 -5.53 -5.30
CA PRO A 130 -0.72 -5.60 -4.04
C PRO A 130 -0.40 -4.43 -3.12
N ALA A 131 -1.44 -3.89 -2.47
CA ALA A 131 -1.29 -2.78 -1.53
C ALA A 131 -0.80 -3.18 -0.14
N GLY A 132 -0.83 -4.45 0.22
CA GLY A 132 -0.48 -4.93 1.56
C GLY A 132 1.02 -4.86 1.92
N CYS A 133 1.88 -4.41 1.01
CA CYS A 133 3.23 -3.90 1.25
C CYS A 133 3.58 -2.89 0.15
N MET A 134 3.04 -1.68 0.25
CA MET A 134 3.14 -0.65 -0.79
C MET A 134 3.54 0.69 -0.20
N LEU A 135 4.62 1.27 -0.74
CA LEU A 135 5.11 2.60 -0.42
C LEU A 135 4.67 3.59 -1.50
N MET A 136 4.06 4.69 -1.09
CA MET A 136 3.52 5.72 -1.97
C MET A 136 3.98 7.10 -1.52
N HIS A 137 4.45 7.91 -2.47
CA HIS A 137 4.81 9.29 -2.19
C HIS A 137 3.53 10.16 -2.09
N ARG A 138 3.50 11.12 -1.18
CA ARG A 138 2.40 12.07 -0.95
C ARG A 138 1.86 12.70 -2.22
N ARG A 139 2.74 13.07 -3.16
CA ARG A 139 2.37 13.72 -4.44
C ARG A 139 1.40 12.89 -5.30
N VAL A 140 1.32 11.56 -5.09
CA VAL A 140 0.35 10.71 -5.78
C VAL A 140 -1.07 11.10 -5.38
N PHE A 141 -1.32 11.15 -4.08
CA PHE A 141 -2.64 11.49 -3.55
C PHE A 141 -3.01 12.96 -3.81
N GLU A 142 -2.05 13.89 -3.63
CA GLU A 142 -2.25 15.31 -3.92
C GLU A 142 -2.59 15.52 -5.41
N GLY A 143 -1.88 14.85 -6.31
CA GLY A 143 -2.17 14.91 -7.74
C GLY A 143 -3.49 14.25 -8.13
N LEU A 144 -3.90 13.18 -7.43
CA LEU A 144 -5.22 12.57 -7.62
C LEU A 144 -6.34 13.48 -7.10
N MET A 145 -6.17 14.12 -5.96
CA MET A 145 -7.14 15.09 -5.42
C MET A 145 -7.39 16.26 -6.39
N GLU A 146 -6.33 16.75 -7.03
CA GLU A 146 -6.42 17.82 -8.02
C GLU A 146 -7.16 17.39 -9.29
N LYS A 147 -6.84 16.19 -9.78
CA LYS A 147 -7.37 15.68 -11.06
C LYS A 147 -8.74 14.99 -10.94
N ARG A 148 -9.07 14.49 -9.75
CA ARG A 148 -10.27 13.73 -9.43
C ARG A 148 -11.00 14.28 -8.20
N PRO A 149 -11.43 15.56 -8.23
CA PRO A 149 -12.20 16.16 -7.13
C PRO A 149 -13.55 15.46 -6.89
N ASP A 150 -14.05 14.73 -7.89
CA ASP A 150 -15.25 13.88 -7.83
C ASP A 150 -15.14 12.72 -6.83
N LEU A 151 -13.91 12.26 -6.52
CA LEU A 151 -13.67 11.20 -5.51
C LEU A 151 -13.86 11.69 -4.07
N LYS A 152 -14.12 12.98 -3.85
CA LYS A 152 -14.27 13.52 -2.50
C LYS A 152 -15.48 12.96 -1.78
N ILE A 153 -15.26 12.36 -0.61
CA ILE A 153 -16.33 11.81 0.23
C ILE A 153 -16.84 12.90 1.18
N LYS A 154 -18.17 12.96 1.35
CA LYS A 154 -18.84 13.89 2.27
C LYS A 154 -19.54 13.12 3.37
N PHE A 155 -19.39 13.57 4.61
CA PHE A 155 -20.04 13.00 5.77
C PHE A 155 -20.81 14.08 6.55
N ASN A 156 -21.79 13.65 7.35
CA ASN A 156 -22.41 14.52 8.36
C ASN A 156 -21.43 14.84 9.51
N ALA A 157 -21.74 15.86 10.30
CA ALA A 157 -20.86 16.36 11.35
C ALA A 157 -20.50 15.29 12.41
N ALA A 158 -21.47 14.49 12.85
CA ALA A 158 -21.23 13.45 13.85
C ALA A 158 -20.27 12.35 13.35
N THR A 159 -20.43 11.92 12.08
CA THR A 159 -19.55 10.94 11.45
C THR A 159 -18.14 11.48 11.27
N ARG A 160 -17.97 12.75 10.86
CA ARG A 160 -16.68 13.42 10.73
C ARG A 160 -15.92 13.46 12.06
N MET A 161 -16.59 13.89 13.13
CA MET A 161 -16.01 13.97 14.46
C MET A 161 -15.45 12.61 14.90
N LYS A 162 -16.25 11.54 14.80
CA LYS A 162 -15.82 10.18 15.12
C LYS A 162 -14.61 9.73 14.29
N MET A 163 -14.61 10.00 12.99
CA MET A 163 -13.50 9.60 12.12
C MET A 163 -12.21 10.39 12.40
N ASN A 164 -12.31 11.69 12.70
CA ASN A 164 -11.15 12.48 13.13
C ASN A 164 -10.53 11.92 14.40
N ASP A 165 -11.32 11.56 15.39
CA ASP A 165 -10.86 10.93 16.63
C ASP A 165 -10.17 9.59 16.34
N GLU A 166 -10.76 8.77 15.46
CA GLU A 166 -10.23 7.45 15.10
C GLU A 166 -8.83 7.55 14.45
N ILE A 167 -8.58 8.50 13.59
CA ILE A 167 -7.26 8.73 12.98
C ILE A 167 -6.35 9.64 13.82
N GLY A 168 -6.86 10.24 14.90
CA GLY A 168 -6.13 11.20 15.72
C GLY A 168 -5.72 12.44 14.91
N ALA A 169 -6.66 12.97 14.12
CA ALA A 169 -6.47 14.13 13.26
C ALA A 169 -7.28 15.34 13.77
N ASP A 170 -6.92 16.51 13.24
CA ASP A 170 -7.66 17.76 13.49
C ASP A 170 -9.06 17.71 12.89
N ASN A 171 -9.98 18.53 13.42
CA ASN A 171 -11.39 18.54 13.04
C ASN A 171 -11.67 18.72 11.54
N ASP A 172 -10.74 19.33 10.79
CA ASP A 172 -10.88 19.60 9.36
C ASP A 172 -10.28 18.52 8.45
N ALA A 173 -9.59 17.52 9.01
CA ALA A 173 -8.87 16.53 8.21
C ALA A 173 -9.79 15.73 7.29
N ILE A 174 -10.93 15.26 7.80
CA ILE A 174 -11.92 14.52 7.01
C ILE A 174 -12.50 15.41 5.89
N ASP A 175 -12.84 16.65 6.20
CA ASP A 175 -13.36 17.58 5.18
C ASP A 175 -12.31 17.91 4.10
N LYS A 176 -11.03 17.92 4.43
CA LYS A 176 -9.97 18.29 3.52
C LYS A 176 -9.45 17.10 2.70
N TYR A 177 -9.27 15.95 3.33
CA TYR A 177 -8.47 14.86 2.79
C TYR A 177 -9.21 13.53 2.60
N MET A 178 -10.51 13.43 2.93
CA MET A 178 -11.24 12.18 2.75
C MET A 178 -11.72 12.04 1.30
N TYR A 179 -11.03 11.18 0.56
CA TYR A 179 -11.31 10.84 -0.83
C TYR A 179 -11.43 9.33 -0.99
N ASN A 180 -12.21 8.89 -1.97
CA ASN A 180 -12.41 7.48 -2.31
C ASN A 180 -11.33 6.99 -3.27
N PHE A 181 -10.07 7.00 -2.83
CA PHE A 181 -8.94 6.48 -3.61
C PHE A 181 -8.96 4.96 -3.73
N TRP A 182 -9.45 4.31 -2.68
CA TRP A 182 -9.46 2.86 -2.49
C TRP A 182 -10.88 2.34 -2.62
N ASP A 183 -11.32 2.09 -3.84
CA ASP A 183 -12.64 1.51 -4.12
C ASP A 183 -12.48 0.23 -4.92
N THR A 184 -13.48 -0.63 -4.87
CA THR A 184 -13.62 -1.72 -5.81
C THR A 184 -14.30 -1.21 -7.08
N THR A 185 -13.89 -1.70 -8.24
CA THR A 185 -14.51 -1.33 -9.50
C THR A 185 -15.19 -2.54 -10.16
N PHE A 186 -16.32 -2.28 -10.80
CA PHE A 186 -17.04 -3.26 -11.59
C PHE A 186 -17.32 -2.68 -12.98
N ASN A 187 -16.80 -3.34 -14.00
CA ASN A 187 -17.05 -2.95 -15.38
C ASN A 187 -18.34 -3.60 -15.86
N LEU A 188 -19.37 -2.79 -16.11
CA LEU A 188 -20.69 -3.25 -16.53
C LEU A 188 -20.69 -3.88 -17.93
N GLU A 189 -19.75 -3.51 -18.81
CA GLU A 189 -19.67 -4.02 -20.18
C GLU A 189 -18.99 -5.40 -20.23
N THR A 190 -17.89 -5.56 -19.48
CA THR A 190 -17.11 -6.79 -19.48
C THR A 190 -17.48 -7.77 -18.36
N GLY A 191 -18.19 -7.30 -17.31
CA GLY A 191 -18.46 -8.07 -16.10
C GLY A 191 -17.23 -8.23 -15.20
N GLU A 192 -16.14 -7.53 -15.49
CA GLU A 192 -14.90 -7.62 -14.71
C GLU A 192 -15.04 -6.85 -13.39
N TRP A 193 -14.64 -7.51 -12.30
CA TRP A 193 -14.55 -6.91 -10.98
C TRP A 193 -13.08 -6.82 -10.55
N LYS A 194 -12.68 -5.68 -9.97
CA LYS A 194 -11.34 -5.44 -9.42
C LYS A 194 -11.42 -5.08 -7.94
N GLY A 195 -10.51 -5.65 -7.15
CA GLY A 195 -10.27 -5.26 -5.77
C GLY A 195 -9.70 -3.83 -5.65
N GLU A 196 -9.69 -3.30 -4.44
CA GLU A 196 -9.32 -1.91 -4.17
C GLU A 196 -7.86 -1.58 -4.52
N ASP A 197 -6.97 -2.55 -4.36
CA ASP A 197 -5.55 -2.40 -4.68
C ASP A 197 -5.30 -2.28 -6.19
N LEU A 198 -5.95 -3.14 -6.98
CA LEU A 198 -5.87 -3.11 -8.45
C LEU A 198 -6.57 -1.88 -9.02
N SER A 199 -7.71 -1.51 -8.47
CA SER A 199 -8.45 -0.29 -8.85
C SER A 199 -7.65 0.97 -8.55
N PHE A 200 -6.96 1.05 -7.41
CA PHE A 200 -6.05 2.14 -7.10
C PHE A 200 -4.88 2.21 -8.09
N CYS A 201 -4.29 1.07 -8.44
CA CYS A 201 -3.22 1.01 -9.43
C CYS A 201 -3.67 1.54 -10.79
N GLU A 202 -4.87 1.17 -11.23
CA GLU A 202 -5.47 1.68 -12.47
C GLU A 202 -5.70 3.20 -12.40
N LEU A 203 -6.36 3.69 -11.35
CA LEU A 203 -6.57 5.11 -11.09
C LEU A 203 -5.25 5.90 -11.13
N ALA A 204 -4.21 5.42 -10.48
CA ALA A 204 -2.91 6.07 -10.47
C ALA A 204 -2.28 6.14 -11.87
N ARG A 205 -2.33 5.04 -12.66
CA ARG A 205 -1.77 4.98 -14.02
C ARG A 205 -2.52 5.87 -15.01
N GLU A 206 -3.85 5.94 -14.94
CA GLU A 206 -4.66 6.86 -15.74
C GLU A 206 -4.24 8.31 -15.54
N HIS A 207 -3.72 8.64 -14.36
CA HIS A 207 -3.21 9.95 -14.00
C HIS A 207 -1.69 10.08 -14.11
N ARG A 208 -1.04 9.14 -14.86
CA ARG A 208 0.38 9.15 -15.24
C ARG A 208 1.36 8.87 -14.10
N PHE A 209 0.92 8.30 -12.99
CA PHE A 209 1.81 7.75 -11.97
C PHE A 209 2.25 6.34 -12.39
N ARG A 210 3.54 6.04 -12.21
CA ARG A 210 4.09 4.73 -12.51
C ARG A 210 4.21 3.89 -11.26
N ILE A 211 3.99 2.59 -11.43
CA ILE A 211 4.02 1.62 -10.34
C ILE A 211 5.17 0.67 -10.56
N TYR A 212 5.87 0.35 -9.48
CA TYR A 212 7.04 -0.53 -9.51
C TYR A 212 6.89 -1.66 -8.50
N ALA A 213 7.53 -2.80 -8.79
CA ALA A 213 7.69 -3.91 -7.87
C ALA A 213 9.16 -4.07 -7.49
N ASN A 214 9.42 -4.22 -6.19
CA ASN A 214 10.72 -4.62 -5.66
C ASN A 214 10.88 -6.15 -5.82
N LEU A 215 11.98 -6.58 -6.43
CA LEU A 215 12.23 -7.99 -6.72
C LEU A 215 13.00 -8.71 -5.61
N ASP A 216 13.86 -8.00 -4.90
CA ASP A 216 14.82 -8.60 -3.98
C ASP A 216 14.40 -8.49 -2.51
N SER A 217 13.19 -8.93 -2.20
CA SER A 217 12.70 -8.98 -0.83
C SER A 217 11.82 -10.20 -0.60
N GLY A 218 12.17 -10.99 0.40
CA GLY A 218 11.35 -12.11 0.85
C GLY A 218 10.20 -11.64 1.74
N THR A 219 9.02 -12.19 1.50
CA THR A 219 7.80 -11.93 2.29
C THR A 219 7.12 -13.25 2.63
N THR A 220 6.33 -13.24 3.70
CA THR A 220 5.40 -14.34 4.00
C THR A 220 3.99 -13.76 4.17
N HIS A 221 3.04 -14.27 3.42
CA HIS A 221 1.63 -13.91 3.57
C HIS A 221 0.96 -14.94 4.47
N HIS A 222 0.56 -14.54 5.66
CA HIS A 222 0.01 -15.44 6.67
C HIS A 222 -1.51 -15.59 6.55
N GLY A 223 -1.99 -16.81 6.73
CA GLY A 223 -3.40 -17.19 6.78
C GLY A 223 -3.53 -18.45 7.64
N SER A 224 -4.23 -19.47 7.16
CA SER A 224 -4.18 -20.83 7.71
C SER A 224 -2.84 -21.51 7.43
N TRP A 225 -2.05 -20.95 6.54
CA TRP A 225 -0.71 -21.33 6.14
C TRP A 225 0.18 -20.10 6.04
N GLY A 226 1.51 -20.27 5.85
CA GLY A 226 2.47 -19.19 5.57
C GLY A 226 2.95 -19.28 4.11
N TRP A 227 2.45 -18.42 3.22
CA TRP A 227 2.89 -18.36 1.82
C TRP A 227 4.14 -17.52 1.68
N LYS A 228 5.30 -18.18 1.81
CA LYS A 228 6.61 -17.55 1.73
C LYS A 228 7.11 -17.48 0.28
N GLY A 229 7.72 -16.36 -0.10
CA GLY A 229 8.35 -16.22 -1.41
C GLY A 229 9.12 -14.92 -1.59
N ARG A 230 9.93 -14.87 -2.66
CA ARG A 230 10.60 -13.69 -3.17
C ARG A 230 10.20 -13.53 -4.63
N PHE A 231 9.66 -12.38 -5.00
CA PHE A 231 9.08 -12.17 -6.31
C PHE A 231 10.10 -12.30 -7.45
N GLY A 232 11.33 -11.86 -7.23
CA GLY A 232 12.42 -12.05 -8.20
C GLY A 232 12.66 -13.51 -8.59
N ASP A 233 12.58 -14.45 -7.62
CA ASP A 233 12.76 -15.89 -7.92
C ASP A 233 11.65 -16.45 -8.81
N TYR A 234 10.46 -15.86 -8.75
CA TYR A 234 9.33 -16.23 -9.60
C TYR A 234 9.52 -15.79 -11.05
N LEU A 235 10.10 -14.60 -11.27
CA LEU A 235 10.34 -14.07 -12.61
C LEU A 235 11.43 -14.84 -13.36
N VAL A 236 12.47 -15.32 -12.67
CA VAL A 236 13.57 -16.08 -13.29
C VAL A 236 13.13 -17.48 -13.76
N LYS A 237 12.03 -18.01 -13.22
CA LYS A 237 11.49 -19.35 -13.53
C LYS A 237 10.47 -19.35 -14.67
N LYS A 238 10.09 -18.19 -15.18
CA LYS A 238 9.23 -18.03 -16.37
C LYS A 238 10.05 -17.73 -17.60
#